data_94aecf88d3ac75d96a7ce5903b7f51c6
#
_entry.id   94aecf88d3ac75d96a7ce5903b7f51c6
#
_cell.length_a   1.000
_cell.length_b   1.000
_cell.length_c   1.000
_cell.angle_alpha   90.00
_cell.angle_beta   90.00
_cell.angle_gamma   90.00
#
_symmetry.space_group_name_H-M   'P 1'
#
loop_
_entity.id
_entity.type
_entity.pdbx_description
1 polymer ?
#
loop_
_entity_poly.entity_id
_entity_poly.type
_entity_poly.pdbx_seq_one_letter_code
_entity_poly.pdbx_strand_id
1 'polypeptide(L)'
;WDHNSVLRPLNRLQKKHNVKVDYVPANLQGCLDWDVLERLVAPGTKLVVVTHASNLTGNVCDLERVVSVAHAVGALVLVDASQTAGSVPINFDDLGVDVLAFTGHKALMGPQGTGGLLVAPHVAIEAVIQGGTGVLSFEEEMPQVYPEHLEAGTLNSHGIAGLSAAVDF
;
A
#
# COMPACT_ATOMS: atom_id res chain seq x y z
N TRP A 1 11.37 5.45 8.13
CA TRP A 1 10.55 6.18 7.14
C TRP A 1 9.05 5.91 7.27
N ASP A 2 8.69 4.67 7.61
CA ASP A 2 7.30 4.24 7.55
C ASP A 2 6.42 4.92 8.59
N HIS A 3 5.25 5.31 8.14
CA HIS A 3 4.23 5.89 8.99
C HIS A 3 3.63 4.84 9.94
N ASN A 4 3.04 5.28 11.04
CA ASN A 4 2.40 4.40 12.02
C ASN A 4 1.24 3.56 11.45
N SER A 5 0.64 3.97 10.33
CA SER A 5 -0.35 3.15 9.59
C SER A 5 0.25 1.85 9.04
N VAL A 6 1.55 1.82 8.79
CA VAL A 6 2.32 0.64 8.39
C VAL A 6 2.89 -0.06 9.62
N LEU A 7 3.58 0.68 10.48
CA LEU A 7 4.33 0.09 11.60
C LEU A 7 3.42 -0.61 12.63
N ARG A 8 2.26 -0.02 12.95
CA ARG A 8 1.36 -0.60 13.97
C ARG A 8 0.73 -1.92 13.55
N PRO A 9 0.20 -2.09 12.33
CA PRO A 9 -0.24 -3.40 11.85
C PRO A 9 0.87 -4.44 11.83
N LEU A 10 2.08 -4.10 11.35
CA LEU A 10 3.23 -5.01 11.33
C LEU A 10 3.62 -5.46 12.74
N ASN A 11 3.69 -4.55 13.70
CA ASN A 11 3.92 -4.87 15.11
C ASN A 11 2.85 -5.83 15.68
N ARG A 12 1.59 -5.64 15.29
CA ARG A 12 0.51 -6.53 15.70
C ARG A 12 0.67 -7.93 15.11
N LEU A 13 0.99 -8.03 13.81
CA LEU A 13 1.25 -9.31 13.14
C LEU A 13 2.43 -10.05 13.79
N GLN A 14 3.52 -9.35 14.06
CA GLN A 14 4.68 -9.91 14.75
C GLN A 14 4.31 -10.47 16.13
N LYS A 15 3.56 -9.72 16.94
CA LYS A 15 3.20 -10.12 18.30
C LYS A 15 2.13 -11.20 18.37
N LYS A 16 1.15 -11.18 17.48
CA LYS A 16 -0.03 -12.06 17.57
C LYS A 16 0.05 -13.28 16.66
N HIS A 17 0.75 -13.18 15.55
CA HIS A 17 0.78 -14.20 14.51
C HIS A 17 2.20 -14.74 14.24
N ASN A 18 3.18 -14.33 15.06
CA ASN A 18 4.58 -14.74 14.94
C ASN A 18 5.18 -14.50 13.54
N VAL A 19 4.70 -13.45 12.86
CA VAL A 19 5.27 -13.03 11.57
C VAL A 19 6.63 -12.40 11.84
N LYS A 20 7.67 -12.85 11.15
CA LYS A 20 8.99 -12.21 11.22
C LYS A 20 8.93 -10.89 10.45
N VAL A 21 9.32 -9.80 11.10
CA VAL A 21 9.42 -8.45 10.50
C VAL A 21 10.82 -7.94 10.73
N ASP A 22 11.52 -7.66 9.65
CA ASP A 22 12.84 -7.03 9.65
C ASP A 22 12.69 -5.57 9.17
N TYR A 23 13.54 -4.68 9.66
CA TYR A 23 13.52 -3.26 9.31
C TYR A 23 14.84 -2.86 8.67
N VAL A 24 14.75 -2.18 7.53
CA VAL A 24 15.90 -1.58 6.85
C VAL A 24 16.21 -0.24 7.51
N PRO A 25 17.42 -0.03 8.04
CA PRO A 25 17.79 1.25 8.64
C PRO A 25 17.96 2.34 7.59
N ALA A 26 17.85 3.59 8.04
CA ALA A 26 18.26 4.76 7.30
C ALA A 26 19.32 5.55 8.11
N ASN A 27 20.19 6.26 7.42
CA ASN A 27 21.16 7.14 8.07
C ASN A 27 20.50 8.46 8.54
N LEU A 28 21.28 9.34 9.16
CA LEU A 28 20.79 10.63 9.68
C LEU A 28 20.27 11.57 8.58
N GLN A 29 20.69 11.38 7.34
CA GLN A 29 20.20 12.11 6.17
C GLN A 29 18.92 11.48 5.57
N GLY A 30 18.43 10.39 6.15
CA GLY A 30 17.27 9.67 5.68
C GLY A 30 17.52 8.77 4.45
N CYS A 31 18.78 8.48 4.11
CA CYS A 31 19.08 7.53 3.03
C CYS A 31 19.00 6.10 3.55
N LEU A 32 18.27 5.25 2.84
CA LEU A 32 18.15 3.82 3.15
C LEU A 32 19.49 3.11 2.97
N ASP A 33 19.74 2.14 3.83
CA ASP A 33 20.88 1.23 3.71
C ASP A 33 20.52 0.11 2.72
N TRP A 34 20.95 0.29 1.47
CA TRP A 34 20.67 -0.63 0.38
C TRP A 34 21.34 -2.00 0.56
N ASP A 35 22.53 -2.04 1.14
CA ASP A 35 23.24 -3.31 1.39
C ASP A 35 22.48 -4.14 2.44
N VAL A 36 21.87 -3.46 3.42
CA VAL A 36 21.00 -4.11 4.39
C VAL A 36 19.70 -4.58 3.74
N LEU A 37 19.06 -3.78 2.87
CA LEU A 37 17.88 -4.19 2.13
C LEU A 37 18.15 -5.49 1.35
N GLU A 38 19.18 -5.49 0.52
CA GLU A 38 19.55 -6.64 -0.34
C GLU A 38 19.90 -7.90 0.48
N ARG A 39 20.46 -7.72 1.66
CA ARG A 39 20.75 -8.84 2.57
C ARG A 39 19.52 -9.37 3.30
N LEU A 40 18.59 -8.50 3.70
CA LEU A 40 17.38 -8.90 4.41
C LEU A 40 16.32 -9.51 3.50
N VAL A 41 16.22 -9.01 2.26
CA VAL A 41 15.32 -9.56 1.25
C VAL A 41 15.95 -10.82 0.66
N ALA A 42 15.59 -11.96 1.22
CA ALA A 42 16.16 -13.27 0.92
C ALA A 42 15.06 -14.28 0.54
N PRO A 43 15.39 -15.45 -0.02
CA PRO A 43 14.41 -16.51 -0.28
C PRO A 43 13.55 -16.80 0.95
N GLY A 44 12.23 -16.74 0.78
CA GLY A 44 11.24 -16.87 1.87
C GLY A 44 10.65 -15.54 2.34
N THR A 45 11.22 -14.39 1.98
CA THR A 45 10.55 -13.09 2.13
C THR A 45 9.25 -13.11 1.33
N LYS A 46 8.14 -12.73 1.98
CA LYS A 46 6.80 -12.73 1.36
C LYS A 46 6.38 -11.36 0.88
N LEU A 47 6.75 -10.33 1.62
CA LEU A 47 6.30 -8.97 1.37
C LEU A 47 7.40 -7.98 1.76
N VAL A 48 7.64 -7.03 0.89
CA VAL A 48 8.40 -5.81 1.18
C VAL A 48 7.40 -4.65 1.24
N VAL A 49 7.37 -3.95 2.35
CA VAL A 49 6.54 -2.75 2.52
C VAL A 49 7.44 -1.54 2.51
N VAL A 50 7.11 -0.54 1.70
CA VAL A 50 7.92 0.67 1.55
C VAL A 50 7.05 1.91 1.46
N THR A 51 7.40 2.93 2.22
CA THR A 51 6.85 4.28 2.06
C THR A 51 7.61 4.99 0.93
N HIS A 52 6.90 5.43 -0.12
CA HIS A 52 7.52 6.07 -1.29
C HIS A 52 8.23 7.37 -0.93
N ALA A 53 7.62 8.20 -0.07
CA ALA A 53 8.32 9.36 0.49
C ALA A 53 8.02 9.50 1.99
N SER A 54 9.06 9.79 2.76
CA SER A 54 8.92 10.00 4.20
C SER A 54 8.15 11.29 4.52
N ASN A 55 7.14 11.20 5.35
CA ASN A 55 6.41 12.36 5.84
C ASN A 55 7.21 13.21 6.84
N LEU A 56 8.36 12.72 7.30
CA LEU A 56 9.22 13.40 8.27
C LEU A 56 10.39 14.11 7.59
N THR A 57 11.06 13.40 6.67
CA THR A 57 12.31 13.88 6.07
C THR A 57 12.15 14.35 4.62
N GLY A 58 11.06 13.96 3.95
CA GLY A 58 10.82 14.24 2.54
C GLY A 58 11.68 13.40 1.57
N ASN A 59 12.52 12.50 2.07
CA ASN A 59 13.28 11.60 1.20
C ASN A 59 12.34 10.72 0.39
N VAL A 60 12.65 10.56 -0.89
CA VAL A 60 11.94 9.71 -1.83
C VAL A 60 12.72 8.42 -2.05
N CYS A 61 12.03 7.29 -2.02
CA CYS A 61 12.61 5.97 -2.21
C CYS A 61 12.70 5.63 -3.70
N ASP A 62 13.78 4.99 -4.10
CA ASP A 62 13.92 4.36 -5.41
C ASP A 62 13.09 3.07 -5.46
N LEU A 63 11.86 3.19 -5.97
CA LEU A 63 10.92 2.06 -6.03
C LEU A 63 11.36 1.00 -7.04
N GLU A 64 11.96 1.39 -8.16
CA GLU A 64 12.44 0.44 -9.17
C GLU A 64 13.47 -0.53 -8.56
N ARG A 65 14.40 0.01 -7.77
CA ARG A 65 15.38 -0.81 -7.06
C ARG A 65 14.73 -1.71 -6.03
N VAL A 66 13.77 -1.22 -5.23
CA VAL A 66 13.05 -2.03 -4.25
C VAL A 66 12.31 -3.18 -4.93
N VAL A 67 11.57 -2.89 -6.00
CA VAL A 67 10.83 -3.90 -6.77
C VAL A 67 11.77 -4.94 -7.35
N SER A 68 12.87 -4.51 -7.97
CA SER A 68 13.88 -5.43 -8.53
C SER A 68 14.43 -6.40 -7.48
N VAL A 69 14.79 -5.89 -6.30
CA VAL A 69 15.33 -6.71 -5.19
C VAL A 69 14.27 -7.67 -4.66
N ALA A 70 13.04 -7.21 -4.45
CA ALA A 70 11.95 -8.03 -3.93
C ALA A 70 11.55 -9.15 -4.90
N HIS A 71 11.34 -8.81 -6.17
CA HIS A 71 10.91 -9.76 -7.19
C HIS A 71 11.98 -10.80 -7.51
N ALA A 72 13.26 -10.48 -7.35
CA ALA A 72 14.36 -11.46 -7.53
C ALA A 72 14.23 -12.68 -6.59
N VAL A 73 13.52 -12.55 -5.47
CA VAL A 73 13.27 -13.64 -4.52
C VAL A 73 11.80 -14.07 -4.46
N GLY A 74 10.93 -13.52 -5.32
CA GLY A 74 9.50 -13.82 -5.37
C GLY A 74 8.70 -13.17 -4.24
N ALA A 75 9.20 -12.09 -3.64
CA ALA A 75 8.47 -11.29 -2.64
C ALA A 75 7.60 -10.25 -3.33
N LEU A 76 6.39 -10.00 -2.80
CA LEU A 76 5.52 -8.92 -3.23
C LEU A 76 5.99 -7.57 -2.68
N VAL A 77 5.64 -6.47 -3.37
CA VAL A 77 5.93 -5.10 -2.94
C VAL A 77 4.64 -4.32 -2.71
N LEU A 78 4.46 -3.82 -1.48
CA LEU A 78 3.41 -2.88 -1.13
C LEU A 78 4.01 -1.49 -0.92
N VAL A 79 3.51 -0.51 -1.66
CA VAL A 79 3.94 0.88 -1.58
C VAL A 79 2.90 1.73 -0.87
N ASP A 80 3.32 2.45 0.18
CA ASP A 80 2.55 3.57 0.73
C ASP A 80 2.91 4.86 -0.02
N ALA A 81 2.04 5.26 -0.95
CA ALA A 81 2.17 6.46 -1.75
C ALA A 81 1.40 7.66 -1.17
N SER A 82 1.03 7.62 0.11
CA SER A 82 0.21 8.67 0.74
C SER A 82 0.83 10.07 0.68
N GLN A 83 2.15 10.19 0.56
CA GLN A 83 2.82 11.49 0.42
C GLN A 83 3.09 11.87 -1.03
N THR A 84 3.07 10.92 -1.95
CA THR A 84 3.53 11.11 -3.32
C THR A 84 2.43 11.07 -4.36
N ALA A 85 1.33 10.38 -4.11
CA ALA A 85 0.18 10.40 -5.00
C ALA A 85 -0.34 11.84 -5.20
N GLY A 86 -0.34 12.31 -6.45
CA GLY A 86 -0.67 13.68 -6.83
C GLY A 86 0.48 14.69 -6.82
N SER A 87 1.68 14.33 -6.32
CA SER A 87 2.85 15.25 -6.28
C SER A 87 4.09 14.71 -6.96
N VAL A 88 4.22 13.40 -7.05
CA VAL A 88 5.32 12.73 -7.76
C VAL A 88 4.70 11.81 -8.80
N PRO A 89 5.18 11.81 -10.06
CA PRO A 89 4.70 10.87 -11.06
C PRO A 89 4.90 9.43 -10.61
N ILE A 90 3.83 8.64 -10.64
CA ILE A 90 3.86 7.21 -10.33
C ILE A 90 3.08 6.51 -11.44
N ASN A 91 3.74 5.62 -12.15
CA ASN A 91 3.07 4.69 -13.05
C ASN A 91 3.12 3.30 -12.40
N PHE A 92 1.97 2.82 -11.94
CA PHE A 92 1.84 1.57 -11.22
C PHE A 92 2.30 0.37 -12.06
N ASP A 93 1.90 0.33 -13.33
CA ASP A 93 2.21 -0.78 -14.23
C ASP A 93 3.69 -0.80 -14.62
N ASP A 94 4.26 0.36 -14.97
CA ASP A 94 5.67 0.46 -15.36
C ASP A 94 6.63 0.15 -14.21
N LEU A 95 6.27 0.53 -12.98
CA LEU A 95 7.05 0.22 -11.79
C LEU A 95 6.99 -1.25 -11.39
N GLY A 96 5.94 -1.98 -11.82
CA GLY A 96 5.73 -3.36 -11.45
C GLY A 96 5.43 -3.56 -9.96
N VAL A 97 4.87 -2.57 -9.31
CA VAL A 97 4.44 -2.65 -7.91
C VAL A 97 3.23 -3.57 -7.78
N ASP A 98 3.20 -4.41 -6.77
CA ASP A 98 2.12 -5.38 -6.59
C ASP A 98 0.89 -4.78 -5.92
N VAL A 99 1.11 -3.90 -4.94
CA VAL A 99 0.04 -3.17 -4.23
C VAL A 99 0.50 -1.74 -3.96
N LEU A 100 -0.37 -0.76 -4.25
CA LEU A 100 -0.11 0.64 -3.95
C LEU A 100 -1.30 1.23 -3.20
N ALA A 101 -1.02 1.76 -2.02
CA ALA A 101 -1.99 2.45 -1.17
C ALA A 101 -1.77 3.96 -1.22
N PHE A 102 -2.85 4.73 -1.27
CA PHE A 102 -2.78 6.19 -1.23
C PHE A 102 -3.95 6.81 -0.47
N THR A 103 -3.78 8.05 -0.04
CA THR A 103 -4.84 8.85 0.59
C THR A 103 -5.24 10.01 -0.30
N GLY A 104 -6.54 10.30 -0.37
CA GLY A 104 -7.09 11.32 -1.25
C GLY A 104 -6.93 12.76 -0.75
N HIS A 105 -6.79 12.97 0.56
CA HIS A 105 -6.85 14.30 1.19
C HIS A 105 -5.50 15.05 1.28
N LYS A 106 -4.44 14.52 0.69
CA LYS A 106 -3.12 15.18 0.62
C LYS A 106 -2.92 15.84 -0.75
N ALA A 107 -1.86 15.53 -1.46
CA ALA A 107 -1.54 16.18 -2.73
C ALA A 107 -2.58 15.94 -3.85
N LEU A 108 -3.40 14.92 -3.74
CA LEU A 108 -4.57 14.73 -4.62
C LEU A 108 -5.71 15.73 -4.34
N MET A 109 -5.64 16.53 -3.28
CA MET A 109 -6.60 17.59 -2.93
C MET A 109 -8.06 17.14 -2.75
N GLY A 110 -8.28 15.85 -2.61
CA GLY A 110 -9.61 15.27 -2.36
C GLY A 110 -10.09 15.42 -0.91
N PRO A 111 -11.35 15.06 -0.63
CA PRO A 111 -11.91 15.11 0.72
C PRO A 111 -11.22 14.15 1.68
N GLN A 112 -11.25 14.49 2.98
CA GLN A 112 -10.85 13.57 4.05
C GLN A 112 -11.72 12.29 4.03
N GLY A 113 -11.13 11.16 4.46
CA GLY A 113 -11.81 9.87 4.46
C GLY A 113 -11.91 9.23 3.06
N THR A 114 -11.11 9.71 2.11
CA THR A 114 -10.93 9.11 0.79
C THR A 114 -9.51 8.61 0.59
N GLY A 115 -9.36 7.67 -0.30
CA GLY A 115 -8.10 7.05 -0.69
C GLY A 115 -8.38 5.84 -1.56
N GLY A 116 -7.35 5.08 -1.86
CA GLY A 116 -7.50 3.90 -2.69
C GLY A 116 -6.37 2.89 -2.50
N LEU A 117 -6.64 1.71 -3.00
CA LEU A 117 -5.71 0.62 -3.11
C LEU A 117 -5.70 0.13 -4.55
N LEU A 118 -4.55 0.20 -5.21
CA LEU A 118 -4.32 -0.47 -6.49
C LEU A 118 -3.71 -1.83 -6.20
N VAL A 119 -4.23 -2.86 -6.85
CA VAL A 119 -3.81 -4.25 -6.64
C VAL A 119 -3.52 -4.87 -8.00
N ALA A 120 -2.34 -5.41 -8.18
CA ALA A 120 -1.97 -6.09 -9.41
C ALA A 120 -2.82 -7.38 -9.58
N PRO A 121 -3.18 -7.76 -10.82
CA PRO A 121 -4.11 -8.86 -11.07
C PRO A 121 -3.68 -10.23 -10.51
N HIS A 122 -2.38 -10.43 -10.29
CA HIS A 122 -1.84 -11.68 -9.75
C HIS A 122 -1.84 -11.73 -8.21
N VAL A 123 -2.20 -10.63 -7.53
CA VAL A 123 -2.21 -10.54 -6.07
C VAL A 123 -3.60 -10.86 -5.55
N ALA A 124 -3.70 -11.88 -4.71
CA ALA A 124 -4.91 -12.17 -3.96
C ALA A 124 -4.86 -11.50 -2.59
N ILE A 125 -5.89 -10.73 -2.26
CA ILE A 125 -6.06 -10.10 -0.94
C ILE A 125 -7.31 -10.68 -0.31
N GLU A 126 -7.20 -11.10 0.95
CA GLU A 126 -8.33 -11.59 1.73
C GLU A 126 -9.09 -10.42 2.35
N ALA A 127 -10.43 -10.45 2.29
CA ALA A 127 -11.29 -9.45 2.89
C ALA A 127 -11.23 -9.54 4.42
N VAL A 128 -10.62 -8.56 5.07
CA VAL A 128 -10.52 -8.47 6.54
C VAL A 128 -11.80 -7.92 7.16
N ILE A 129 -12.47 -6.99 6.46
CA ILE A 129 -13.76 -6.43 6.87
C ILE A 129 -14.82 -7.07 6.01
N GLN A 130 -15.82 -7.70 6.64
CA GLN A 130 -16.90 -8.38 5.96
C GLN A 130 -18.25 -7.75 6.31
N GLY A 131 -19.15 -7.67 5.34
CA GLY A 131 -20.47 -7.07 5.52
C GLY A 131 -21.24 -6.94 4.21
N GLY A 132 -22.36 -6.25 4.26
CA GLY A 132 -23.16 -6.02 3.06
C GLY A 132 -22.43 -5.13 2.05
N THR A 133 -22.49 -5.52 0.78
CA THR A 133 -21.81 -4.82 -0.33
C THR A 133 -22.81 -4.14 -1.28
N GLY A 134 -24.11 -4.34 -1.06
CA GLY A 134 -25.18 -3.85 -1.95
C GLY A 134 -25.39 -4.71 -3.21
N VAL A 135 -24.56 -5.72 -3.41
CA VAL A 135 -24.69 -6.71 -4.53
C VAL A 135 -24.65 -8.12 -3.96
N LEU A 136 -25.15 -9.09 -4.73
CA LEU A 136 -25.14 -10.52 -4.36
C LEU A 136 -25.71 -10.78 -2.96
N SER A 137 -26.84 -10.16 -2.62
CA SER A 137 -27.41 -10.11 -1.26
C SER A 137 -27.84 -11.48 -0.69
N PHE A 138 -27.86 -12.53 -1.49
CA PHE A 138 -28.17 -13.90 -1.10
C PHE A 138 -26.94 -14.79 -0.91
N GLU A 139 -25.76 -14.29 -1.25
CA GLU A 139 -24.50 -14.99 -1.01
C GLU A 139 -24.08 -14.85 0.46
N GLU A 140 -23.61 -15.96 1.04
CA GLU A 140 -23.16 -15.99 2.43
C GLU A 140 -21.75 -15.42 2.62
N GLU A 141 -20.94 -15.40 1.55
CA GLU A 141 -19.55 -14.92 1.56
C GLU A 141 -19.43 -13.56 0.84
N MET A 142 -18.32 -12.89 1.08
CA MET A 142 -17.98 -11.66 0.36
C MET A 142 -17.81 -11.95 -1.14
N PRO A 143 -18.31 -11.07 -2.02
CA PRO A 143 -18.07 -11.17 -3.46
C PRO A 143 -16.58 -11.35 -3.76
N GLN A 144 -16.26 -12.13 -4.79
CA GLN A 144 -14.85 -12.35 -5.19
C GLN A 144 -14.36 -11.32 -6.22
N VAL A 145 -15.23 -10.41 -6.64
CA VAL A 145 -14.95 -9.39 -7.67
C VAL A 145 -14.60 -8.08 -6.99
N TYR A 146 -13.52 -7.43 -7.43
CA TYR A 146 -13.17 -6.09 -7.02
C TYR A 146 -14.06 -5.04 -7.71
N PRO A 147 -14.40 -3.94 -7.05
CA PRO A 147 -13.93 -3.54 -5.71
C PRO A 147 -14.73 -4.16 -4.56
N GLU A 148 -15.88 -4.78 -4.79
CA GLU A 148 -16.84 -5.24 -3.78
C GLU A 148 -16.21 -6.24 -2.80
N HIS A 149 -15.22 -7.03 -3.25
CA HIS A 149 -14.49 -7.97 -2.38
C HIS A 149 -13.87 -7.29 -1.14
N LEU A 150 -13.41 -6.06 -1.26
CA LEU A 150 -12.76 -5.32 -0.17
C LEU A 150 -13.61 -4.19 0.42
N GLU A 151 -14.80 -3.96 -0.15
CA GLU A 151 -15.69 -2.85 0.22
C GLU A 151 -16.90 -3.37 0.98
N ALA A 152 -16.93 -3.17 2.30
CA ALA A 152 -18.07 -3.55 3.15
C ALA A 152 -18.79 -2.31 3.67
N GLY A 153 -20.12 -2.30 3.53
CA GLY A 153 -21.00 -1.20 3.94
C GLY A 153 -21.30 -0.21 2.81
N THR A 154 -22.07 0.82 3.12
CA THR A 154 -22.40 1.89 2.18
C THR A 154 -21.17 2.76 1.94
N LEU A 155 -20.74 2.86 0.69
CA LEU A 155 -19.56 3.62 0.31
C LEU A 155 -19.75 5.12 0.54
N ASN A 156 -18.64 5.82 0.81
CA ASN A 156 -18.59 7.29 0.86
C ASN A 156 -18.68 7.91 -0.54
N SER A 157 -19.83 7.75 -1.20
CA SER A 157 -20.03 8.18 -2.58
C SER A 157 -19.77 9.68 -2.79
N HIS A 158 -20.13 10.53 -1.81
CA HIS A 158 -19.87 11.97 -1.86
C HIS A 158 -18.35 12.26 -1.84
N GLY A 159 -17.62 11.59 -0.95
CA GLY A 159 -16.17 11.74 -0.88
C GLY A 159 -15.48 11.20 -2.13
N ILE A 160 -15.92 10.07 -2.67
CA ILE A 160 -15.38 9.47 -3.90
C ILE A 160 -15.62 10.39 -5.09
N ALA A 161 -16.83 10.97 -5.24
CA ALA A 161 -17.12 11.95 -6.29
C ALA A 161 -16.24 13.21 -6.15
N GLY A 162 -16.03 13.68 -4.92
CA GLY A 162 -15.12 14.80 -4.65
C GLY A 162 -13.65 14.48 -4.98
N LEU A 163 -13.19 13.25 -4.69
CA LEU A 163 -11.85 12.80 -5.07
C LEU A 163 -11.70 12.68 -6.58
N SER A 164 -12.72 12.16 -7.31
CA SER A 164 -12.71 12.09 -8.75
C SER A 164 -12.54 13.48 -9.36
N ALA A 165 -13.34 14.46 -8.92
CA ALA A 165 -13.21 15.83 -9.38
C ALA A 165 -11.83 16.47 -9.07
N ALA A 166 -11.22 16.11 -7.94
CA ALA A 166 -9.90 16.59 -7.57
C ALA A 166 -8.78 15.98 -8.42
N VAL A 167 -8.94 14.72 -8.84
CA VAL A 167 -7.97 14.04 -9.75
C VAL A 167 -8.06 14.60 -11.18
N ASP A 168 -9.24 15.04 -11.60
CA ASP A 168 -9.46 15.65 -12.93
C ASP A 168 -8.94 17.10 -13.02
N PHE A 169 -8.67 17.75 -11.88
CA PHE A 169 -8.18 19.13 -11.78
C PHE A 169 -6.66 19.19 -11.97
#